data_6dd176cda12bc645aff95dfdf2e68211
#
_entry.id   6dd176cda12bc645aff95dfdf2e68211
#
_cell.length_a   1.000
_cell.length_b   1.000
_cell.length_c   1.000
_cell.angle_alpha   90.00
_cell.angle_beta   90.00
_cell.angle_gamma   90.00
#
_symmetry.space_group_name_H-M   'P 1'
#
loop_
_entity.id
_entity.type
_entity.pdbx_description
1 polymer ?
#
loop_
_entity_poly.entity_id
_entity_poly.type
_entity_poly.pdbx_seq_one_letter_code
_entity_poly.pdbx_strand_id
1 'polypeptide(L)'
;MCDTNASPICKCVKGFAPKNLQAWNLRDGSDGCVRNTSLDCEKDKFLPLNNMKLPDSTTAFVNKSMSLTECQEMCLKNCSCTAYANYQITDQGVGCVIWTGELLDMRVYTGGSGQDLYVRLAASEIGMFFKFYFFLFNFFLVLCLNF
;
A
#
# COMPACT_ATOMS: atom_id res chain seq x y z
N MET A 1 -1.61 9.90 -1.25
CA MET A 1 -1.45 9.75 0.22
C MET A 1 -0.78 11.00 0.76
N CYS A 2 -1.36 11.64 1.77
CA CYS A 2 -0.86 12.88 2.34
C CYS A 2 -0.45 12.70 3.81
N ASP A 3 0.58 13.43 4.21
CA ASP A 3 1.10 13.50 5.58
C ASP A 3 1.37 14.97 5.87
N THR A 4 0.66 15.54 6.83
CA THR A 4 0.74 16.98 7.17
C THR A 4 2.09 17.40 7.73
N ASN A 5 2.91 16.44 8.19
CA ASN A 5 4.24 16.68 8.74
C ASN A 5 5.37 16.42 7.73
N ALA A 6 5.04 16.01 6.51
CA ALA A 6 6.01 15.74 5.46
C ALA A 6 6.16 16.92 4.47
N SER A 7 7.31 16.98 3.81
CA SER A 7 7.55 17.86 2.67
C SER A 7 8.10 17.04 1.50
N PRO A 8 7.35 16.90 0.40
CA PRO A 8 6.01 17.46 0.12
C PRO A 8 4.91 16.78 0.97
N ILE A 9 3.86 17.54 1.26
CA ILE A 9 2.72 17.07 2.07
C ILE A 9 2.04 15.83 1.49
N CYS A 10 1.92 15.74 0.17
CA CYS A 10 1.32 14.59 -0.52
C CYS A 10 2.35 13.90 -1.43
N LYS A 11 2.32 12.58 -1.44
CA LYS A 11 3.11 11.73 -2.35
C LYS A 11 2.32 10.52 -2.79
N CYS A 12 2.62 9.99 -3.97
CA CYS A 12 2.07 8.71 -4.37
C CYS A 12 2.62 7.57 -3.50
N VAL A 13 1.80 6.58 -3.23
CA VAL A 13 2.24 5.34 -2.59
C VAL A 13 3.24 4.64 -3.53
N LYS A 14 4.16 3.86 -2.97
CA LYS A 14 5.07 3.02 -3.74
C LYS A 14 4.29 2.18 -4.76
N GLY A 15 4.78 2.08 -5.99
CA GLY A 15 4.10 1.41 -7.10
C GLY A 15 3.03 2.27 -7.79
N PHE A 16 2.94 3.56 -7.41
CA PHE A 16 2.06 4.54 -8.04
C PHE A 16 2.85 5.79 -8.44
N ALA A 17 2.40 6.44 -9.51
CA ALA A 17 2.90 7.73 -9.97
C ALA A 17 1.76 8.75 -10.10
N PRO A 18 2.06 10.06 -10.11
CA PRO A 18 1.05 11.07 -10.39
C PRO A 18 0.36 10.82 -11.73
N LYS A 19 -0.97 10.85 -11.74
CA LYS A 19 -1.76 10.71 -12.97
C LYS A 19 -1.51 11.86 -13.94
N ASN A 20 -1.31 13.06 -13.40
CA ASN A 20 -0.94 14.26 -14.13
C ASN A 20 0.33 14.86 -13.53
N LEU A 21 1.48 14.59 -14.15
CA LEU A 21 2.77 15.03 -13.66
C LEU A 21 2.94 16.57 -13.71
N GLN A 22 2.34 17.24 -14.69
CA GLN A 22 2.43 18.70 -14.82
C GLN A 22 1.68 19.38 -13.67
N ALA A 23 0.44 19.00 -13.38
CA ALA A 23 -0.32 19.50 -12.24
C ALA A 23 0.39 19.18 -10.92
N TRP A 24 0.90 17.95 -10.79
CA TRP A 24 1.64 17.52 -9.59
C TRP A 24 2.86 18.39 -9.28
N ASN A 25 3.64 18.76 -10.31
CA ASN A 25 4.81 19.62 -10.17
C ASN A 25 4.42 21.06 -9.75
N LEU A 26 3.20 21.48 -10.07
CA LEU A 26 2.60 22.74 -9.59
C LEU A 26 1.92 22.58 -8.22
N ARG A 27 2.13 21.44 -7.53
CA ARG A 27 1.53 21.08 -6.24
C ARG A 27 0.00 20.88 -6.28
N ASP A 28 -0.55 20.66 -7.45
CA ASP A 28 -1.93 20.23 -7.64
C ASP A 28 -1.98 18.70 -7.75
N GLY A 29 -2.37 18.04 -6.67
CA GLY A 29 -2.53 16.60 -6.57
C GLY A 29 -3.96 16.12 -6.79
N SER A 30 -4.87 16.96 -7.30
CA SER A 30 -6.30 16.67 -7.44
C SER A 30 -6.59 15.45 -8.33
N ASP A 31 -5.77 15.23 -9.36
CA ASP A 31 -5.88 14.08 -10.26
C ASP A 31 -5.45 12.76 -9.61
N GLY A 32 -4.77 12.83 -8.46
CA GLY A 32 -4.33 11.66 -7.70
C GLY A 32 -3.18 10.89 -8.35
N CYS A 33 -3.11 9.60 -8.03
CA CYS A 33 -2.04 8.69 -8.45
C CYS A 33 -2.60 7.49 -9.21
N VAL A 34 -1.85 7.01 -10.18
CA VAL A 34 -2.16 5.81 -10.98
C VAL A 34 -1.08 4.74 -10.74
N ARG A 35 -1.41 3.47 -10.87
CA ARG A 35 -0.45 2.37 -10.76
C ARG A 35 0.60 2.44 -11.85
N ASN A 36 1.86 2.24 -11.51
CA ASN A 36 2.95 2.13 -12.49
C ASN A 36 2.83 0.87 -13.33
N THR A 37 2.41 -0.23 -12.70
CA THR A 37 2.28 -1.55 -13.32
C THR A 37 0.88 -2.08 -13.11
N SER A 38 0.26 -2.60 -14.17
CA SER A 38 -1.05 -3.26 -14.11
C SER A 38 -1.01 -4.47 -13.17
N LEU A 39 -2.13 -4.74 -12.49
CA LEU A 39 -2.26 -5.91 -11.65
C LEU A 39 -2.30 -7.19 -12.49
N ASP A 40 -1.65 -8.24 -11.98
CA ASP A 40 -1.72 -9.61 -12.46
C ASP A 40 -2.25 -10.48 -11.31
N CYS A 41 -3.51 -10.85 -11.40
CA CYS A 41 -4.28 -11.48 -10.33
C CYS A 41 -3.57 -12.68 -9.68
N GLU A 42 -2.79 -13.43 -10.46
CA GLU A 42 -2.11 -14.64 -9.98
C GLU A 42 -0.78 -14.35 -9.28
N LYS A 43 -0.14 -13.23 -9.61
CA LYS A 43 1.22 -12.90 -9.16
C LYS A 43 1.31 -11.74 -8.20
N ASP A 44 0.25 -10.98 -8.07
CA ASP A 44 0.22 -9.78 -7.23
C ASP A 44 0.58 -10.07 -5.77
N LYS A 45 1.10 -9.07 -5.11
CA LYS A 45 1.47 -9.07 -3.70
C LYS A 45 0.81 -7.90 -2.98
N PHE A 46 0.83 -7.92 -1.66
CA PHE A 46 0.35 -6.81 -0.85
C PHE A 46 1.51 -6.04 -0.23
N LEU A 47 1.43 -4.71 -0.33
CA LEU A 47 2.31 -3.77 0.37
C LEU A 47 1.62 -3.34 1.66
N PRO A 48 2.18 -3.64 2.85
CA PRO A 48 1.66 -3.10 4.08
C PRO A 48 2.00 -1.60 4.20
N LEU A 49 0.99 -0.79 4.48
CA LEU A 49 1.10 0.62 4.85
C LEU A 49 0.60 0.77 6.27
N ASN A 50 1.50 1.14 7.17
CA ASN A 50 1.19 1.24 8.58
C ASN A 50 0.65 2.64 8.93
N ASN A 51 -0.15 2.69 9.99
CA ASN A 51 -0.58 3.96 10.59
C ASN A 51 -1.43 4.83 9.67
N MET A 52 -2.32 4.21 8.92
CA MET A 52 -3.14 4.85 7.90
C MET A 52 -4.53 5.24 8.41
N LYS A 53 -5.02 6.41 7.97
CA LYS A 53 -6.45 6.58 7.78
C LYS A 53 -6.83 5.71 6.59
N LEU A 54 -7.75 4.78 6.80
CA LEU A 54 -8.23 3.91 5.72
C LEU A 54 -8.94 4.72 4.62
N PRO A 55 -8.93 4.22 3.38
CA PRO A 55 -9.67 4.84 2.28
C PRO A 55 -11.16 4.96 2.60
N ASP A 56 -11.85 5.80 1.86
CA ASP A 56 -13.33 5.86 1.91
C ASP A 56 -13.91 4.45 1.71
N SER A 57 -14.75 4.04 2.63
CA SER A 57 -15.33 2.70 2.68
C SER A 57 -16.79 2.64 2.24
N THR A 58 -17.33 3.69 1.63
CA THR A 58 -18.75 3.78 1.23
C THR A 58 -19.15 2.63 0.30
N THR A 59 -18.23 2.16 -0.56
CA THR A 59 -18.44 1.05 -1.49
C THR A 59 -17.62 -0.19 -1.13
N ALA A 60 -16.99 -0.22 0.04
CA ALA A 60 -16.15 -1.34 0.46
C ALA A 60 -17.02 -2.51 0.95
N PHE A 61 -16.54 -3.73 0.73
CA PHE A 61 -17.09 -4.91 1.37
C PHE A 61 -16.62 -4.96 2.83
N VAL A 62 -17.55 -5.21 3.75
CA VAL A 62 -17.25 -5.31 5.20
C VAL A 62 -17.80 -6.61 5.75
N ASN A 63 -16.95 -7.38 6.45
CA ASN A 63 -17.34 -8.54 7.23
C ASN A 63 -16.70 -8.46 8.62
N LYS A 64 -17.54 -8.31 9.66
CA LYS A 64 -17.09 -8.06 11.04
C LYS A 64 -16.57 -9.29 11.78
N SER A 65 -16.79 -10.49 11.25
CA SER A 65 -16.40 -11.77 11.88
C SER A 65 -15.23 -12.46 11.19
N MET A 66 -14.77 -11.94 10.06
CA MET A 66 -13.69 -12.51 9.25
C MET A 66 -12.32 -12.14 9.83
N SER A 67 -11.41 -13.09 9.94
CA SER A 67 -10.03 -12.82 10.33
C SER A 67 -9.26 -12.09 9.22
N LEU A 68 -8.14 -11.46 9.57
CA LEU A 68 -7.28 -10.76 8.59
C LEU A 68 -6.71 -11.72 7.53
N THR A 69 -6.40 -12.97 7.92
CA THR A 69 -5.92 -14.00 6.98
C THR A 69 -6.98 -14.37 5.96
N GLU A 70 -8.20 -14.63 6.40
CA GLU A 70 -9.33 -14.89 5.50
C GLU A 70 -9.63 -13.70 4.60
N CYS A 71 -9.49 -12.47 5.14
CA CYS A 71 -9.63 -11.22 4.41
C CYS A 71 -8.61 -11.13 3.26
N GLN A 72 -7.35 -11.45 3.54
CA GLN A 72 -6.29 -11.52 2.54
C GLN A 72 -6.58 -12.54 1.45
N GLU A 73 -6.99 -13.75 1.84
CA GLU A 73 -7.32 -14.82 0.89
C GLU A 73 -8.51 -14.46 -0.01
N MET A 74 -9.54 -13.83 0.56
CA MET A 74 -10.68 -13.34 -0.20
C MET A 74 -10.26 -12.28 -1.21
N CYS A 75 -9.43 -11.32 -0.78
CA CYS A 75 -8.89 -10.30 -1.67
C CYS A 75 -8.01 -10.90 -2.78
N LEU A 76 -7.18 -11.90 -2.47
CA LEU A 76 -6.36 -12.59 -3.49
C LEU A 76 -7.21 -13.28 -4.56
N LYS A 77 -8.28 -13.94 -4.16
CA LYS A 77 -9.21 -14.63 -5.08
C LYS A 77 -10.06 -13.68 -5.92
N ASN A 78 -10.24 -12.45 -5.47
CA ASN A 78 -10.99 -11.43 -6.19
C ASN A 78 -10.04 -10.52 -6.96
N CYS A 79 -9.94 -10.69 -8.28
CA CYS A 79 -9.05 -9.90 -9.13
C CYS A 79 -9.38 -8.39 -9.17
N SER A 80 -10.60 -8.02 -8.78
CA SER A 80 -10.99 -6.61 -8.63
C SER A 80 -10.54 -6.01 -7.30
N CYS A 81 -10.11 -6.82 -6.33
CA CYS A 81 -9.65 -6.31 -5.04
C CYS A 81 -8.37 -5.49 -5.20
N THR A 82 -8.38 -4.26 -4.67
CA THR A 82 -7.26 -3.31 -4.73
C THR A 82 -6.54 -3.14 -3.40
N ALA A 83 -7.24 -3.37 -2.29
CA ALA A 83 -6.69 -3.32 -0.93
C ALA A 83 -7.59 -4.05 0.07
N TYR A 84 -7.03 -4.42 1.22
CA TYR A 84 -7.78 -4.89 2.37
C TYR A 84 -7.18 -4.35 3.68
N ALA A 85 -7.98 -4.38 4.74
CA ALA A 85 -7.57 -4.01 6.10
C ALA A 85 -8.43 -4.72 7.15
N ASN A 86 -8.00 -4.65 8.42
CA ASN A 86 -8.89 -4.96 9.54
C ASN A 86 -10.04 -3.95 9.64
N TYR A 87 -11.22 -4.42 10.03
CA TYR A 87 -12.36 -3.54 10.29
C TYR A 87 -12.23 -2.80 11.62
N GLN A 88 -11.68 -3.44 12.65
CA GLN A 88 -11.56 -2.88 13.99
C GLN A 88 -10.12 -2.49 14.32
N ILE A 89 -9.98 -1.36 15.03
CA ILE A 89 -8.70 -0.83 15.52
C ILE A 89 -8.23 -1.55 16.80
N THR A 90 -9.10 -2.39 17.42
CA THR A 90 -8.81 -3.03 18.70
C THR A 90 -7.84 -4.20 18.54
N ASP A 91 -7.10 -4.51 19.63
CA ASP A 91 -5.99 -5.48 19.72
C ASP A 91 -6.28 -6.91 19.24
N GLN A 92 -7.53 -7.27 19.00
CA GLN A 92 -7.90 -8.62 18.55
C GLN A 92 -8.08 -8.74 17.04
N GLY A 93 -7.98 -7.64 16.28
CA GLY A 93 -7.88 -7.65 14.82
C GLY A 93 -8.95 -8.46 14.08
N VAL A 94 -10.18 -8.48 14.60
CA VAL A 94 -11.29 -9.20 13.97
C VAL A 94 -12.04 -8.25 13.05
N GLY A 95 -12.42 -8.76 11.89
CA GLY A 95 -13.16 -8.03 10.88
C GLY A 95 -12.31 -7.68 9.66
N CYS A 96 -12.96 -7.58 8.53
CA CYS A 96 -12.37 -7.41 7.22
C CYS A 96 -13.04 -6.27 6.48
N VAL A 97 -12.23 -5.42 5.85
CA VAL A 97 -12.68 -4.44 4.85
C VAL A 97 -11.91 -4.70 3.57
N ILE A 98 -12.61 -4.78 2.44
CA ILE A 98 -12.03 -4.98 1.11
C ILE A 98 -12.50 -3.87 0.18
N TRP A 99 -11.56 -3.26 -0.53
CA TRP A 99 -11.81 -2.27 -1.58
C TRP A 99 -11.60 -2.89 -2.95
N THR A 100 -12.48 -2.54 -3.91
CA THR A 100 -12.44 -3.03 -5.29
C THR A 100 -12.31 -1.89 -6.33
N GLY A 101 -11.85 -0.74 -5.92
CA GLY A 101 -11.75 0.43 -6.79
C GLY A 101 -10.57 1.31 -6.44
N GLU A 102 -10.71 2.60 -6.74
CA GLU A 102 -9.72 3.60 -6.36
C GLU A 102 -9.69 3.78 -4.84
N LEU A 103 -8.48 3.93 -4.30
CA LEU A 103 -8.25 4.15 -2.89
C LEU A 103 -8.21 5.66 -2.63
N LEU A 104 -9.35 6.23 -2.27
CA LEU A 104 -9.51 7.68 -2.07
C LEU A 104 -9.29 8.09 -0.62
N ASP A 105 -8.83 9.32 -0.42
CA ASP A 105 -8.68 9.98 0.89
C ASP A 105 -7.81 9.22 1.91
N MET A 106 -6.72 8.63 1.45
CA MET A 106 -5.73 8.01 2.33
C MET A 106 -4.81 9.05 2.97
N ARG A 107 -4.58 8.93 4.27
CA ARG A 107 -3.64 9.77 5.03
C ARG A 107 -2.79 8.93 5.98
N VAL A 108 -1.60 9.41 6.29
CA VAL A 108 -0.80 8.86 7.39
C VAL A 108 -1.20 9.58 8.67
N TYR A 109 -1.49 8.83 9.71
CA TYR A 109 -1.65 9.39 11.05
C TYR A 109 -0.30 9.51 11.75
N THR A 110 -0.12 10.61 12.49
CA THR A 110 0.99 10.80 13.40
C THR A 110 0.61 10.27 14.79
N GLY A 111 1.54 9.60 15.47
CA GLY A 111 1.30 9.16 16.84
C GLY A 111 0.68 7.77 17.01
N GLY A 112 0.66 6.92 15.99
CA GLY A 112 0.31 5.49 16.13
C GLY A 112 -1.19 5.19 16.24
N SER A 113 -2.07 6.12 15.87
CA SER A 113 -3.53 5.95 15.96
C SER A 113 -4.19 5.42 14.67
N GLY A 114 -3.41 5.10 13.66
CA GLY A 114 -3.90 4.57 12.38
C GLY A 114 -4.00 3.06 12.36
N GLN A 115 -4.48 2.55 11.24
CA GLN A 115 -4.59 1.12 10.95
C GLN A 115 -3.61 0.69 9.88
N ASP A 116 -3.33 -0.61 9.79
CA ASP A 116 -2.57 -1.18 8.70
C ASP A 116 -3.47 -1.41 7.49
N LEU A 117 -3.05 -0.87 6.34
CA LEU A 117 -3.71 -1.04 5.06
C LEU A 117 -2.80 -1.87 4.14
N TYR A 118 -3.33 -2.91 3.56
CA TYR A 118 -2.60 -3.80 2.65
C TYR A 118 -3.01 -3.50 1.21
N VAL A 119 -2.16 -2.79 0.48
CA VAL A 119 -2.43 -2.36 -0.90
C VAL A 119 -1.90 -3.39 -1.89
N ARG A 120 -2.75 -3.87 -2.81
CA ARG A 120 -2.36 -4.83 -3.84
C ARG A 120 -1.49 -4.16 -4.88
N LEU A 121 -0.35 -4.77 -5.19
CA LEU A 121 0.61 -4.31 -6.20
C LEU A 121 1.08 -5.47 -7.07
N ALA A 122 1.49 -5.17 -8.29
CA ALA A 122 2.22 -6.12 -9.11
C ALA A 122 3.48 -6.60 -8.39
N ALA A 123 3.80 -7.90 -8.48
CA ALA A 123 4.94 -8.50 -7.79
C ALA A 123 6.27 -7.80 -8.12
N SER A 124 6.41 -7.30 -9.36
CA SER A 124 7.58 -6.53 -9.81
C SER A 124 7.83 -5.27 -8.98
N GLU A 125 6.78 -4.60 -8.52
CA GLU A 125 6.89 -3.39 -7.70
C GLU A 125 7.40 -3.68 -6.28
N ILE A 126 7.18 -4.90 -5.77
CA ILE A 126 7.60 -5.32 -4.43
C ILE A 126 8.98 -5.96 -4.47
N GLY A 127 9.26 -6.74 -5.51
CA GLY A 127 10.51 -7.53 -5.64
C GLY A 127 11.80 -6.73 -5.87
N MET A 128 11.73 -5.46 -6.28
CA MET A 128 12.93 -4.65 -6.54
C MET A 128 13.78 -4.41 -5.29
N PHE A 129 13.22 -4.43 -4.09
CA PHE A 129 13.99 -4.22 -2.85
C PHE A 129 14.84 -5.43 -2.46
N PHE A 130 14.37 -6.65 -2.68
CA PHE A 130 15.18 -7.84 -2.37
C PHE A 130 16.42 -7.93 -3.25
N LYS A 131 16.33 -7.57 -4.54
CA LYS A 131 17.49 -7.54 -5.43
C LYS A 131 18.50 -6.47 -5.05
N PHE A 132 18.05 -5.27 -4.67
CA PHE A 132 18.95 -4.16 -4.30
C PHE A 132 19.66 -4.42 -2.97
N TYR A 133 18.96 -4.97 -1.96
CA TYR A 133 19.54 -5.35 -0.67
C TYR A 133 20.54 -6.50 -0.83
N PHE A 134 20.21 -7.49 -1.65
CA PHE A 134 21.10 -8.63 -1.91
C PHE A 134 22.36 -8.20 -2.66
N PHE A 135 22.26 -7.24 -3.56
CA PHE A 135 23.40 -6.69 -4.30
C PHE A 135 24.30 -5.85 -3.40
N LEU A 136 23.74 -5.00 -2.54
CA LEU A 136 24.50 -4.23 -1.55
C LEU A 136 25.16 -5.14 -0.51
N PHE A 137 24.47 -6.16 -0.02
CA PHE A 137 25.01 -7.10 0.96
C PHE A 137 26.17 -7.90 0.38
N ASN A 138 26.06 -8.40 -0.84
CA ASN A 138 27.17 -9.09 -1.52
C ASN A 138 28.34 -8.15 -1.82
N PHE A 139 28.08 -6.90 -2.20
CA PHE A 139 29.13 -5.90 -2.43
C PHE A 139 29.89 -5.57 -1.14
N PHE A 140 29.20 -5.42 -0.02
CA PHE A 140 29.82 -5.23 1.30
C PHE A 140 30.62 -6.45 1.76
N LEU A 141 30.11 -7.68 1.53
CA LEU A 141 30.84 -8.92 1.85
C LEU A 141 32.14 -9.05 1.04
N VAL A 142 32.10 -8.71 -0.25
CA VAL A 142 33.31 -8.74 -1.09
C VAL A 142 34.34 -7.69 -0.65
N LEU A 143 33.89 -6.51 -0.21
CA LEU A 143 34.80 -5.48 0.34
C LEU A 143 35.41 -5.89 1.67
N CYS A 144 34.64 -6.55 2.57
CA CYS A 144 35.15 -7.01 3.87
C CYS A 144 36.09 -8.22 3.79
N LEU A 145 36.04 -9.00 2.69
CA LEU A 145 36.91 -10.17 2.49
C LEU A 145 38.22 -9.83 1.76
N ASN A 146 38.37 -8.61 1.22
CA ASN A 146 39.57 -8.12 0.56
C ASN A 146 40.42 -7.15 1.42
N PHE A 147 40.12 -7.06 2.71
CA PHE A 147 40.91 -6.43 3.76
C PHE A 147 41.25 -7.51 4.81
#